data_692f2b7741f5010d15463d2dde1b84e7
#
_entry.id   692f2b7741f5010d15463d2dde1b84e7
#
_cell.length_a   1.000
_cell.length_b   1.000
_cell.length_c   1.000
_cell.angle_alpha   90.00
_cell.angle_beta   90.00
_cell.angle_gamma   90.00
#
_symmetry.space_group_name_H-M   'P 1'
#
loop_
_entity.id
_entity.type
_entity.pdbx_description
1 polymer ?
#
loop_
_entity_poly.entity_id
_entity_poly.type
_entity_poly.pdbx_seq_one_letter_code
_entity_poly.pdbx_strand_id
1 'polypeptide(L)'
;MILVAFVIAFFISSFVTKSLDAIGKTIKQTRLTDKNIKIENDNTPKEVVALVESYNTMIDKLKSSAVKLAKSERETAWREMAKQVAHEIKNPLTPMRLSIQTFERSYSKGHEFTKEKIKEFSDSLIQQIDTMSSIATAFSDFAEMPTPKKETLNVIQIVNVALDIFNRDFIQFECDDKEIEASFDRTQLIRIITNLLKNAFQAIPENKTPEIKVSISHNDKQVLIQISDNGYGISK
;
A
#
# COMPACT_ATOMS: atom_id res chain seq x y z
N MET A 1 -19.51 -35.59 -55.28
CA MET A 1 -18.22 -35.75 -54.58
C MET A 1 -17.56 -34.41 -54.32
N ILE A 2 -17.22 -33.59 -55.33
CA ILE A 2 -16.50 -32.30 -55.14
C ILE A 2 -17.23 -31.32 -54.23
N LEU A 3 -18.54 -31.17 -54.38
CA LEU A 3 -19.35 -30.23 -53.55
C LEU A 3 -19.35 -30.62 -52.08
N VAL A 4 -19.42 -31.92 -51.73
CA VAL A 4 -19.34 -32.43 -50.34
C VAL A 4 -17.96 -32.16 -49.74
N ALA A 5 -16.87 -32.37 -50.51
CA ALA A 5 -15.52 -32.07 -50.06
C ALA A 5 -15.33 -30.56 -49.77
N PHE A 6 -15.94 -29.68 -50.59
CA PHE A 6 -15.88 -28.23 -50.37
C PHE A 6 -16.62 -27.79 -49.10
N VAL A 7 -17.78 -28.38 -48.88
CA VAL A 7 -18.57 -28.09 -47.63
C VAL A 7 -17.81 -28.56 -46.38
N ILE A 8 -17.23 -29.77 -46.41
CA ILE A 8 -16.45 -30.27 -45.27
C ILE A 8 -15.23 -29.39 -45.03
N ALA A 9 -14.48 -29.01 -46.07
CA ALA A 9 -13.32 -28.13 -45.96
C ALA A 9 -13.69 -26.74 -45.40
N PHE A 10 -14.84 -26.19 -45.81
CA PHE A 10 -15.35 -24.92 -45.30
C PHE A 10 -15.69 -25.00 -43.79
N PHE A 11 -16.34 -26.07 -43.33
CA PHE A 11 -16.67 -26.27 -41.94
C PHE A 11 -15.42 -26.45 -41.07
N ILE A 12 -14.45 -27.25 -41.53
CA ILE A 12 -13.17 -27.46 -40.82
C ILE A 12 -12.40 -26.12 -40.71
N SER A 13 -12.27 -25.41 -41.84
CA SER A 13 -11.58 -24.12 -41.89
C SER A 13 -12.24 -23.10 -40.94
N SER A 14 -13.56 -22.99 -40.99
CA SER A 14 -14.32 -22.09 -40.11
C SER A 14 -14.17 -22.43 -38.63
N PHE A 15 -14.16 -23.72 -38.27
CA PHE A 15 -14.00 -24.18 -36.89
C PHE A 15 -12.61 -23.88 -36.33
N VAL A 16 -11.55 -24.17 -37.12
CA VAL A 16 -10.16 -23.87 -36.73
C VAL A 16 -9.94 -22.37 -36.60
N THR A 17 -10.44 -21.57 -37.55
CA THR A 17 -10.29 -20.11 -37.55
C THR A 17 -10.97 -19.48 -36.33
N LYS A 18 -12.17 -19.93 -35.98
CA LYS A 18 -12.86 -19.43 -34.75
C LYS A 18 -12.09 -19.76 -33.47
N SER A 19 -11.54 -20.97 -33.37
CA SER A 19 -10.73 -21.37 -32.19
C SER A 19 -9.47 -20.52 -32.10
N LEU A 20 -8.77 -20.25 -33.21
CA LEU A 20 -7.59 -19.39 -33.22
C LEU A 20 -7.90 -17.93 -32.87
N ASP A 21 -9.04 -17.40 -33.34
CA ASP A 21 -9.47 -16.02 -32.98
C ASP A 21 -9.78 -15.88 -31.49
N ALA A 22 -10.44 -16.87 -30.90
CA ALA A 22 -10.71 -16.90 -29.45
C ALA A 22 -9.42 -16.92 -28.62
N ILE A 23 -8.46 -17.78 -29.00
CA ILE A 23 -7.14 -17.84 -28.35
C ILE A 23 -6.40 -16.52 -28.54
N GLY A 24 -6.41 -15.95 -29.75
CA GLY A 24 -5.78 -14.66 -30.03
C GLY A 24 -6.32 -13.51 -29.20
N LYS A 25 -7.64 -13.49 -28.93
CA LYS A 25 -8.27 -12.52 -28.02
C LYS A 25 -7.80 -12.69 -26.59
N THR A 26 -7.74 -13.92 -26.10
CA THR A 26 -7.26 -14.22 -24.72
C THR A 26 -5.80 -13.84 -24.54
N ILE A 27 -4.94 -14.15 -25.54
CA ILE A 27 -3.52 -13.75 -25.53
C ILE A 27 -3.36 -12.22 -25.48
N LYS A 28 -4.14 -11.47 -26.26
CA LYS A 28 -4.10 -9.99 -26.25
C LYS A 28 -4.53 -9.36 -24.93
N GLN A 29 -5.33 -10.06 -24.13
CA GLN A 29 -5.79 -9.60 -22.83
C GLN A 29 -4.86 -10.01 -21.69
N THR A 30 -3.83 -10.83 -21.96
CA THR A 30 -2.85 -11.28 -20.96
C THR A 30 -2.04 -10.11 -20.41
N ARG A 31 -2.01 -9.96 -19.09
CA ARG A 31 -1.26 -8.92 -18.36
C ARG A 31 -0.45 -9.55 -17.23
N LEU A 32 0.51 -8.82 -16.69
CA LEU A 32 1.27 -9.16 -15.47
C LEU A 32 0.40 -9.12 -14.19
N THR A 33 -0.87 -9.48 -14.25
CA THR A 33 -1.82 -9.44 -13.15
C THR A 33 -2.41 -10.81 -12.89
N ASP A 34 -2.89 -11.07 -11.66
CA ASP A 34 -3.46 -12.37 -11.24
C ASP A 34 -4.73 -12.82 -11.98
N LYS A 35 -5.25 -12.01 -12.92
CA LYS A 35 -6.51 -12.25 -13.63
C LYS A 35 -6.33 -12.96 -14.98
N ASN A 36 -5.17 -13.51 -15.28
CA ASN A 36 -4.99 -14.26 -16.51
C ASN A 36 -5.71 -15.62 -16.43
N ILE A 37 -6.60 -15.88 -17.39
CA ILE A 37 -7.41 -17.08 -17.43
C ILE A 37 -6.70 -18.10 -18.32
N LYS A 38 -6.57 -19.32 -17.83
CA LYS A 38 -6.12 -20.45 -18.65
C LYS A 38 -7.23 -20.86 -19.61
N ILE A 39 -6.83 -21.32 -20.78
CA ILE A 39 -7.75 -21.81 -21.80
C ILE A 39 -8.03 -23.31 -21.52
N GLU A 40 -9.31 -23.66 -21.42
CA GLU A 40 -9.73 -25.06 -21.25
C GLU A 40 -9.64 -25.82 -22.58
N ASN A 41 -9.29 -27.11 -22.51
CA ASN A 41 -9.04 -27.94 -23.68
C ASN A 41 -10.28 -28.70 -24.19
N ASP A 42 -11.44 -28.61 -23.51
CA ASP A 42 -12.61 -29.49 -23.72
C ASP A 42 -13.18 -29.53 -25.16
N ASN A 43 -12.99 -28.46 -25.95
CA ASN A 43 -13.47 -28.39 -27.33
C ASN A 43 -12.40 -27.91 -28.33
N THR A 44 -11.13 -28.10 -27.97
CA THR A 44 -10.02 -27.62 -28.80
C THR A 44 -9.63 -28.65 -29.84
N PRO A 45 -9.52 -28.27 -31.14
CA PRO A 45 -8.99 -29.17 -32.17
C PRO A 45 -7.59 -29.67 -31.79
N LYS A 46 -7.29 -30.94 -32.12
CA LYS A 46 -5.99 -31.56 -31.77
C LYS A 46 -4.78 -30.76 -32.26
N GLU A 47 -4.91 -30.11 -33.41
CA GLU A 47 -3.89 -29.25 -34.01
C GLU A 47 -3.60 -27.97 -33.20
N VAL A 48 -4.56 -27.59 -32.36
CA VAL A 48 -4.48 -26.35 -31.56
C VAL A 48 -4.12 -26.64 -30.11
N VAL A 49 -4.26 -27.87 -29.65
CA VAL A 49 -3.98 -28.28 -28.26
C VAL A 49 -2.57 -27.91 -27.83
N ALA A 50 -1.56 -28.17 -28.66
CA ALA A 50 -0.17 -27.82 -28.35
C ALA A 50 0.05 -26.30 -28.12
N LEU A 51 -0.72 -25.45 -28.86
CA LEU A 51 -0.68 -24.01 -28.70
C LEU A 51 -1.32 -23.58 -27.35
N VAL A 52 -2.45 -24.18 -26.99
CA VAL A 52 -3.14 -23.94 -25.72
C VAL A 52 -2.27 -24.37 -24.53
N GLU A 53 -1.63 -25.54 -24.59
CA GLU A 53 -0.69 -26.01 -23.57
C GLU A 53 0.51 -25.07 -23.42
N SER A 54 1.08 -24.63 -24.56
CA SER A 54 2.18 -23.66 -24.55
C SER A 54 1.76 -22.34 -23.92
N TYR A 55 0.57 -21.84 -24.25
CA TYR A 55 -0.01 -20.64 -23.63
C TYR A 55 -0.22 -20.83 -22.12
N ASN A 56 -0.86 -21.92 -21.71
CA ASN A 56 -1.10 -22.18 -20.28
C ASN A 56 0.20 -22.31 -19.47
N THR A 57 1.22 -22.95 -20.08
CA THR A 57 2.57 -23.02 -19.50
C THR A 57 3.20 -21.63 -19.36
N MET A 58 3.02 -20.76 -20.37
CA MET A 58 3.50 -19.37 -20.31
C MET A 58 2.80 -18.59 -19.18
N ILE A 59 1.49 -18.77 -19.00
CA ILE A 59 0.73 -18.14 -17.90
C ILE A 59 1.26 -18.60 -16.53
N ASP A 60 1.56 -19.89 -16.35
CA ASP A 60 2.15 -20.38 -15.09
C ASP A 60 3.54 -19.78 -14.83
N LYS A 61 4.37 -19.68 -15.86
CA LYS A 61 5.69 -19.03 -15.76
C LYS A 61 5.56 -17.53 -15.45
N LEU A 62 4.61 -16.85 -16.07
CA LEU A 62 4.33 -15.44 -15.83
C LEU A 62 3.91 -15.21 -14.37
N LYS A 63 2.96 -16.01 -13.87
CA LYS A 63 2.52 -15.97 -12.47
C LYS A 63 3.68 -16.23 -11.50
N SER A 64 4.48 -17.25 -11.74
CA SER A 64 5.66 -17.55 -10.93
C SER A 64 6.67 -16.40 -10.93
N SER A 65 6.90 -15.78 -12.09
CA SER A 65 7.83 -14.63 -12.23
C SER A 65 7.29 -13.39 -11.52
N ALA A 66 5.99 -13.12 -11.60
CA ALA A 66 5.37 -12.02 -10.88
C ALA A 66 5.50 -12.17 -9.35
N VAL A 67 5.28 -13.40 -8.82
CA VAL A 67 5.47 -13.69 -7.40
C VAL A 67 6.94 -13.52 -6.97
N LYS A 68 7.90 -13.98 -7.81
CA LYS A 68 9.34 -13.80 -7.52
C LYS A 68 9.74 -12.34 -7.54
N LEU A 69 9.21 -11.56 -8.50
CA LEU A 69 9.49 -10.13 -8.60
C LEU A 69 8.96 -9.40 -7.37
N ALA A 70 7.69 -9.63 -7.00
CA ALA A 70 7.09 -9.03 -5.81
C ALA A 70 7.86 -9.38 -4.54
N LYS A 71 8.35 -10.63 -4.41
CA LYS A 71 9.22 -11.04 -3.30
C LYS A 71 10.55 -10.27 -3.29
N SER A 72 11.19 -10.17 -4.45
CA SER A 72 12.48 -9.47 -4.60
C SER A 72 12.35 -7.97 -4.30
N GLU A 73 11.29 -7.33 -4.78
CA GLU A 73 10.98 -5.92 -4.47
C GLU A 73 10.76 -5.73 -2.97
N ARG A 74 10.02 -6.63 -2.32
CA ARG A 74 9.82 -6.60 -0.87
C ARG A 74 11.13 -6.77 -0.10
N GLU A 75 12.00 -7.69 -0.51
CA GLU A 75 13.31 -7.90 0.11
C GLU A 75 14.22 -6.67 -0.05
N THR A 76 14.17 -5.99 -1.19
CA THR A 76 14.93 -4.76 -1.44
C THR A 76 14.42 -3.63 -0.54
N ALA A 77 13.09 -3.41 -0.53
CA ALA A 77 12.48 -2.42 0.36
C ALA A 77 12.78 -2.69 1.84
N TRP A 78 12.79 -3.96 2.25
CA TRP A 78 13.17 -4.36 3.60
C TRP A 78 14.62 -3.98 3.96
N ARG A 79 15.58 -4.25 3.05
CA ARG A 79 17.00 -3.90 3.27
C ARG A 79 17.20 -2.38 3.36
N GLU A 80 16.56 -1.64 2.48
CA GLU A 80 16.63 -0.17 2.49
C GLU A 80 16.04 0.39 3.80
N MET A 81 14.88 -0.12 4.22
CA MET A 81 14.25 0.32 5.45
C MET A 81 15.07 -0.05 6.69
N ALA A 82 15.61 -1.26 6.75
CA ALA A 82 16.49 -1.66 7.86
C ALA A 82 17.73 -0.74 7.99
N LYS A 83 18.29 -0.31 6.86
CA LYS A 83 19.38 0.67 6.83
C LYS A 83 18.93 2.04 7.33
N GLN A 84 17.75 2.49 6.89
CA GLN A 84 17.14 3.75 7.34
C GLN A 84 16.89 3.74 8.84
N VAL A 85 16.22 2.70 9.35
CA VAL A 85 15.94 2.53 10.79
C VAL A 85 17.21 2.54 11.63
N ALA A 86 18.29 1.85 11.19
CA ALA A 86 19.56 1.87 11.88
C ALA A 86 20.13 3.30 11.97
N HIS A 87 20.01 4.09 10.92
CA HIS A 87 20.42 5.50 10.93
C HIS A 87 19.52 6.34 11.85
N GLU A 88 18.21 6.18 11.79
CA GLU A 88 17.28 6.93 12.61
C GLU A 88 17.36 6.60 14.09
N ILE A 89 17.69 5.35 14.46
CA ILE A 89 17.99 4.96 15.85
C ILE A 89 19.32 5.58 16.32
N LYS A 90 20.33 5.65 15.47
CA LYS A 90 21.64 6.23 15.83
C LYS A 90 21.53 7.74 16.12
N ASN A 91 20.62 8.43 15.46
CA ASN A 91 20.42 9.87 15.61
C ASN A 91 20.04 10.29 17.04
N PRO A 92 19.03 9.70 17.72
CA PRO A 92 18.72 10.02 19.12
C PRO A 92 19.74 9.43 20.13
N LEU A 93 20.36 8.28 19.82
CA LEU A 93 21.34 7.66 20.70
C LEU A 93 22.60 8.52 20.92
N THR A 94 23.07 9.22 19.87
CA THR A 94 24.26 10.04 19.95
C THR A 94 24.11 11.23 20.91
N PRO A 95 23.06 12.07 20.83
CA PRO A 95 22.83 13.14 21.78
C PRO A 95 22.53 12.63 23.19
N MET A 96 21.78 11.51 23.36
CA MET A 96 21.57 10.89 24.67
C MET A 96 22.89 10.57 25.36
N ARG A 97 23.78 9.85 24.64
CA ARG A 97 25.09 9.49 25.18
C ARG A 97 25.92 10.74 25.56
N LEU A 98 25.91 11.78 24.73
CA LEU A 98 26.61 13.01 24.99
C LEU A 98 26.02 13.75 26.21
N SER A 99 24.71 13.81 26.34
CA SER A 99 24.03 14.41 27.49
C SER A 99 24.40 13.70 28.80
N ILE A 100 24.39 12.36 28.81
CA ILE A 100 24.78 11.57 29.97
C ILE A 100 26.25 11.82 30.33
N GLN A 101 27.15 11.79 29.36
CA GLN A 101 28.58 12.04 29.61
C GLN A 101 28.84 13.47 30.12
N THR A 102 28.10 14.45 29.60
CA THR A 102 28.22 15.83 30.07
C THR A 102 27.72 15.99 31.50
N PHE A 103 26.58 15.36 31.80
CA PHE A 103 26.03 15.33 33.16
C PHE A 103 26.99 14.67 34.15
N GLU A 104 27.53 13.49 33.82
CA GLU A 104 28.52 12.75 34.62
C GLU A 104 29.76 13.60 34.89
N ARG A 105 30.35 14.24 33.86
CA ARG A 105 31.52 15.12 34.01
C ARG A 105 31.24 16.32 34.92
N SER A 106 30.08 16.90 34.80
CA SER A 106 29.68 18.06 35.64
C SER A 106 29.52 17.63 37.07
N TYR A 107 28.89 16.48 37.32
CA TYR A 107 28.75 15.89 38.65
C TYR A 107 30.11 15.57 39.30
N SER A 108 31.01 14.93 38.57
CA SER A 108 32.35 14.56 39.01
C SER A 108 33.23 15.79 39.39
N LYS A 109 32.94 16.95 38.80
CA LYS A 109 33.60 18.22 39.11
C LYS A 109 32.97 18.96 40.34
N GLY A 110 32.01 18.35 40.99
CA GLY A 110 31.35 18.94 42.19
C GLY A 110 30.36 20.06 41.87
N HIS A 111 29.87 20.15 40.62
CA HIS A 111 28.81 21.12 40.31
C HIS A 111 27.49 20.67 40.94
N GLU A 112 26.86 21.57 41.67
CA GLU A 112 25.49 21.35 42.16
C GLU A 112 24.48 21.46 41.02
N PHE A 113 23.55 20.52 40.96
CA PHE A 113 22.47 20.53 39.98
C PHE A 113 21.19 21.08 40.61
N THR A 114 20.64 22.11 40.04
CA THR A 114 19.30 22.59 40.42
C THR A 114 18.23 21.60 39.92
N LYS A 115 17.07 21.63 40.54
CA LYS A 115 15.92 20.80 40.13
C LYS A 115 15.56 21.04 38.66
N GLU A 116 15.68 22.27 38.20
CA GLU A 116 15.40 22.69 36.85
C GLU A 116 16.36 22.00 35.87
N LYS A 117 17.67 21.99 36.14
CA LYS A 117 18.65 21.32 35.29
C LYS A 117 18.49 19.81 35.23
N ILE A 118 18.11 19.18 36.34
CA ILE A 118 17.81 17.75 36.38
C ILE A 118 16.57 17.46 35.54
N LYS A 119 15.54 18.34 35.65
CA LYS A 119 14.35 18.20 34.85
C LYS A 119 14.61 18.35 33.36
N GLU A 120 15.31 19.40 32.92
CA GLU A 120 15.71 19.59 31.52
C GLU A 120 16.47 18.39 30.95
N PHE A 121 17.42 17.84 31.73
CA PHE A 121 18.16 16.64 31.36
C PHE A 121 17.23 15.42 31.21
N SER A 122 16.33 15.19 32.17
CA SER A 122 15.36 14.08 32.13
C SER A 122 14.39 14.23 30.95
N ASP A 123 13.82 15.42 30.76
CA ASP A 123 12.88 15.71 29.67
C ASP A 123 13.54 15.49 28.30
N SER A 124 14.81 15.91 28.15
CA SER A 124 15.57 15.67 26.92
C SER A 124 15.79 14.18 26.65
N LEU A 125 16.12 13.37 27.66
CA LEU A 125 16.28 11.91 27.50
C LEU A 125 14.94 11.23 27.17
N ILE A 126 13.87 11.60 27.85
CA ILE A 126 12.53 11.05 27.59
C ILE A 126 12.12 11.34 26.15
N GLN A 127 12.31 12.57 25.67
CA GLN A 127 12.00 12.94 24.28
C GLN A 127 12.75 12.07 23.26
N GLN A 128 14.04 11.75 23.52
CA GLN A 128 14.80 10.87 22.64
C GLN A 128 14.31 9.42 22.68
N ILE A 129 13.92 8.94 23.87
CA ILE A 129 13.32 7.61 24.05
C ILE A 129 11.99 7.49 23.31
N ASP A 130 11.13 8.50 23.40
CA ASP A 130 9.84 8.56 22.70
C ASP A 130 10.04 8.54 21.18
N THR A 131 11.06 9.26 20.69
CA THR A 131 11.45 9.24 19.28
C THR A 131 11.87 7.82 18.85
N MET A 132 12.70 7.13 19.63
CA MET A 132 13.10 5.76 19.33
C MET A 132 11.93 4.78 19.36
N SER A 133 11.02 4.93 20.32
CA SER A 133 9.80 4.14 20.41
C SER A 133 8.92 4.31 19.16
N SER A 134 8.79 5.54 18.68
CA SER A 134 8.04 5.84 17.46
C SER A 134 8.67 5.19 16.22
N ILE A 135 10.01 5.22 16.10
CA ILE A 135 10.75 4.57 15.01
C ILE A 135 10.56 3.04 15.08
N ALA A 136 10.68 2.45 16.27
CA ALA A 136 10.50 1.01 16.47
C ALA A 136 9.08 0.56 16.12
N THR A 137 8.07 1.34 16.50
CA THR A 137 6.66 1.07 16.17
C THR A 137 6.44 1.14 14.64
N ALA A 138 6.95 2.19 13.98
CA ALA A 138 6.84 2.33 12.53
C ALA A 138 7.52 1.17 11.78
N PHE A 139 8.66 0.69 12.29
CA PHE A 139 9.36 -0.46 11.71
C PHE A 139 8.59 -1.77 11.92
N SER A 140 8.05 -2.00 13.12
CA SER A 140 7.19 -3.16 13.41
C SER A 140 5.97 -3.20 12.48
N ASP A 141 5.32 -2.07 12.33
CA ASP A 141 4.20 -1.88 11.43
C ASP A 141 4.52 -2.21 9.97
N PHE A 142 5.72 -1.84 9.52
CA PHE A 142 6.21 -2.19 8.18
C PHE A 142 6.55 -3.68 8.07
N ALA A 143 7.13 -4.26 9.11
CA ALA A 143 7.52 -5.67 9.16
C ALA A 143 6.31 -6.61 9.05
N GLU A 144 5.20 -6.22 9.68
CA GLU A 144 3.95 -6.99 9.74
C GLU A 144 3.06 -6.81 8.51
N MET A 145 3.54 -6.19 7.40
CA MET A 145 2.70 -6.02 6.20
C MET A 145 2.11 -7.36 5.73
N PRO A 146 0.87 -7.69 6.11
CA PRO A 146 0.19 -8.91 5.65
C PRO A 146 -0.09 -8.82 4.15
N THR A 147 -0.18 -9.97 3.49
CA THR A 147 -0.72 -10.01 2.12
C THR A 147 -2.14 -9.45 2.14
N PRO A 148 -2.45 -8.45 1.28
CA PRO A 148 -3.77 -7.82 1.28
C PRO A 148 -4.89 -8.83 1.06
N LYS A 149 -5.87 -8.85 1.95
CA LYS A 149 -7.11 -9.62 1.79
C LYS A 149 -8.16 -8.73 1.15
N LYS A 150 -8.18 -8.73 -0.18
CA LYS A 150 -9.14 -7.91 -0.93
C LYS A 150 -10.54 -8.51 -0.83
N GLU A 151 -11.50 -7.68 -0.46
CA GLU A 151 -12.94 -7.95 -0.46
C GLU A 151 -13.69 -6.79 -1.11
N THR A 152 -14.85 -7.06 -1.67
CA THR A 152 -15.74 -5.98 -2.16
C THR A 152 -16.39 -5.32 -0.96
N LEU A 153 -16.19 -4.02 -0.81
CA LEU A 153 -16.70 -3.26 0.33
C LEU A 153 -17.18 -1.88 -0.11
N ASN A 154 -18.08 -1.31 0.69
CA ASN A 154 -18.51 0.07 0.51
C ASN A 154 -17.45 1.01 1.08
N VAL A 155 -16.76 1.74 0.20
CA VAL A 155 -15.66 2.64 0.55
C VAL A 155 -16.12 3.74 1.50
N ILE A 156 -17.33 4.29 1.32
CA ILE A 156 -17.87 5.35 2.16
C ILE A 156 -18.01 4.89 3.61
N GLN A 157 -18.51 3.67 3.83
CA GLN A 157 -18.62 3.10 5.19
C GLN A 157 -17.25 2.96 5.86
N ILE A 158 -16.24 2.50 5.13
CA ILE A 158 -14.89 2.32 5.68
C ILE A 158 -14.24 3.67 5.99
N VAL A 159 -14.40 4.67 5.11
CA VAL A 159 -13.93 6.03 5.38
C VAL A 159 -14.59 6.58 6.63
N ASN A 160 -15.91 6.43 6.78
CA ASN A 160 -16.62 6.88 7.98
C ASN A 160 -16.10 6.21 9.26
N VAL A 161 -15.82 4.90 9.25
CA VAL A 161 -15.19 4.21 10.40
C VAL A 161 -13.83 4.82 10.74
N ALA A 162 -13.02 5.18 9.74
CA ALA A 162 -11.73 5.83 9.99
C ALA A 162 -11.91 7.27 10.53
N LEU A 163 -12.91 8.01 10.06
CA LEU A 163 -13.22 9.35 10.55
C LEU A 163 -13.73 9.35 12.00
N ASP A 164 -14.45 8.31 12.42
CA ASP A 164 -14.96 8.18 13.80
C ASP A 164 -13.86 8.05 14.87
N ILE A 165 -12.63 7.73 14.47
CA ILE A 165 -11.47 7.67 15.37
C ILE A 165 -11.01 9.09 15.78
N PHE A 166 -11.34 10.10 14.97
CA PHE A 166 -10.95 11.49 15.18
C PHE A 166 -12.14 12.35 15.62
N ASN A 167 -11.86 13.52 16.23
CA ASN A 167 -12.91 14.48 16.50
C ASN A 167 -13.45 15.06 15.19
N ARG A 168 -14.70 14.74 14.86
CA ARG A 168 -15.37 15.15 13.63
C ARG A 168 -15.64 16.65 13.52
N ASP A 169 -15.56 17.40 14.61
CA ASP A 169 -15.85 18.84 14.60
C ASP A 169 -14.93 19.63 13.66
N PHE A 170 -13.75 19.07 13.39
CA PHE A 170 -12.73 19.67 12.51
C PHE A 170 -12.64 19.02 11.13
N ILE A 171 -13.51 18.04 10.84
CA ILE A 171 -13.46 17.26 9.60
C ILE A 171 -14.75 17.47 8.82
N GLN A 172 -14.64 18.06 7.65
CA GLN A 172 -15.73 18.15 6.67
C GLN A 172 -15.65 16.94 5.74
N PHE A 173 -16.73 16.16 5.70
CA PHE A 173 -16.83 15.01 4.80
C PHE A 173 -17.81 15.29 3.67
N GLU A 174 -17.36 15.12 2.43
CA GLU A 174 -18.15 15.35 1.22
C GLU A 174 -18.13 14.10 0.32
N CYS A 175 -19.31 13.63 -0.03
CA CYS A 175 -19.50 12.57 -1.01
C CYS A 175 -20.89 12.72 -1.63
N ASP A 176 -20.95 12.78 -2.95
CA ASP A 176 -22.23 12.95 -3.67
C ASP A 176 -23.01 11.62 -3.75
N ASP A 177 -22.32 10.50 -3.66
CA ASP A 177 -22.90 9.17 -3.76
C ASP A 177 -23.22 8.60 -2.38
N LYS A 178 -24.25 7.73 -2.35
CA LYS A 178 -24.64 7.02 -1.13
C LYS A 178 -23.86 5.73 -0.92
N GLU A 179 -23.35 5.14 -1.99
CA GLU A 179 -22.68 3.85 -1.98
C GLU A 179 -21.67 3.78 -3.12
N ILE A 180 -20.43 3.41 -2.78
CA ILE A 180 -19.34 3.21 -3.74
C ILE A 180 -18.67 1.89 -3.39
N GLU A 181 -18.89 0.88 -4.24
CA GLU A 181 -18.25 -0.43 -4.07
C GLU A 181 -16.91 -0.49 -4.77
N ALA A 182 -15.91 -1.00 -4.05
CA ALA A 182 -14.58 -1.28 -4.62
C ALA A 182 -13.91 -2.45 -3.90
N SER A 183 -12.93 -3.07 -4.58
CA SER A 183 -12.19 -4.21 -4.04
C SER A 183 -10.91 -3.73 -3.34
N PHE A 184 -10.96 -3.72 -1.99
CA PHE A 184 -9.86 -3.30 -1.11
C PHE A 184 -9.70 -4.26 0.08
N ASP A 185 -8.56 -4.14 0.77
CA ASP A 185 -8.39 -4.68 2.12
C ASP A 185 -8.90 -3.66 3.14
N ARG A 186 -9.92 -4.04 3.90
CA ARG A 186 -10.57 -3.18 4.91
C ARG A 186 -9.54 -2.57 5.88
N THR A 187 -8.69 -3.39 6.45
CA THR A 187 -7.71 -2.98 7.47
C THR A 187 -6.69 -2.00 6.89
N GLN A 188 -6.20 -2.28 5.67
CA GLN A 188 -5.27 -1.40 5.00
C GLN A 188 -5.91 -0.06 4.63
N LEU A 189 -7.16 -0.05 4.17
CA LEU A 189 -7.84 1.20 3.83
C LEU A 189 -8.04 2.08 5.07
N ILE A 190 -8.51 1.52 6.18
CA ILE A 190 -8.63 2.25 7.46
C ILE A 190 -7.27 2.81 7.87
N ARG A 191 -6.21 2.01 7.82
CA ARG A 191 -4.85 2.42 8.19
C ARG A 191 -4.33 3.58 7.32
N ILE A 192 -4.56 3.53 6.02
CA ILE A 192 -4.16 4.61 5.09
C ILE A 192 -4.86 5.92 5.49
N ILE A 193 -6.18 5.88 5.65
CA ILE A 193 -6.98 7.07 5.97
C ILE A 193 -6.58 7.65 7.33
N THR A 194 -6.46 6.82 8.36
CA THR A 194 -6.06 7.26 9.71
C THR A 194 -4.66 7.86 9.74
N ASN A 195 -3.71 7.31 8.97
CA ASN A 195 -2.37 7.87 8.85
C ASN A 195 -2.38 9.24 8.15
N LEU A 196 -3.15 9.39 7.06
CA LEU A 196 -3.27 10.67 6.37
C LEU A 196 -3.95 11.73 7.23
N LEU A 197 -5.00 11.37 7.96
CA LEU A 197 -5.66 12.27 8.90
C LEU A 197 -4.73 12.69 10.04
N LYS A 198 -3.99 11.74 10.61
CA LYS A 198 -2.99 12.04 11.64
C LYS A 198 -1.94 13.04 11.13
N ASN A 199 -1.44 12.82 9.92
CA ASN A 199 -0.49 13.74 9.29
C ASN A 199 -1.11 15.13 9.06
N ALA A 200 -2.35 15.19 8.59
CA ALA A 200 -3.09 16.44 8.41
C ALA A 200 -3.20 17.21 9.74
N PHE A 201 -3.62 16.56 10.83
CA PHE A 201 -3.68 17.19 12.15
C PHE A 201 -2.32 17.68 12.64
N GLN A 202 -1.25 16.89 12.45
CA GLN A 202 0.11 17.25 12.88
C GLN A 202 0.70 18.42 12.07
N ALA A 203 0.26 18.61 10.82
CA ALA A 203 0.71 19.69 9.96
C ALA A 203 0.07 21.05 10.32
N ILE A 204 -0.97 21.06 11.15
CA ILE A 204 -1.69 22.30 11.51
C ILE A 204 -1.04 22.92 12.75
N PRO A 205 -0.68 24.23 12.70
CA PRO A 205 -0.11 24.93 13.84
C PRO A 205 -1.07 24.96 15.03
N GLU A 206 -0.53 24.91 16.26
CA GLU A 206 -1.33 24.96 17.52
C GLU A 206 -2.18 26.24 17.64
N ASN A 207 -1.76 27.34 17.02
CA ASN A 207 -2.46 28.63 17.03
C ASN A 207 -3.56 28.75 15.97
N LYS A 208 -3.84 27.68 15.21
CA LYS A 208 -4.83 27.65 14.13
C LYS A 208 -5.88 26.58 14.40
N THR A 209 -7.15 26.94 14.19
CA THR A 209 -8.24 25.96 14.27
C THR A 209 -8.06 24.93 13.14
N PRO A 210 -8.03 23.62 13.44
CA PRO A 210 -7.94 22.59 12.43
C PRO A 210 -9.14 22.62 11.48
N GLU A 211 -8.86 22.59 10.18
CA GLU A 211 -9.85 22.40 9.13
C GLU A 211 -9.34 21.33 8.18
N ILE A 212 -9.99 20.18 8.19
CA ILE A 212 -9.64 19.05 7.33
C ILE A 212 -10.86 18.71 6.47
N LYS A 213 -10.65 18.62 5.17
CA LYS A 213 -11.69 18.25 4.22
C LYS A 213 -11.37 16.88 3.63
N VAL A 214 -12.33 15.95 3.71
CA VAL A 214 -12.24 14.62 3.12
C VAL A 214 -13.33 14.50 2.06
N SER A 215 -12.95 14.21 0.83
CA SER A 215 -13.92 14.00 -0.25
C SER A 215 -13.69 12.66 -0.95
N ILE A 216 -14.79 12.04 -1.39
CA ILE A 216 -14.75 10.82 -2.18
C ILE A 216 -15.45 11.10 -3.51
N SER A 217 -14.78 10.74 -4.59
CA SER A 217 -15.36 10.73 -5.94
C SER A 217 -15.00 9.45 -6.67
N HIS A 218 -15.75 9.05 -7.66
CA HIS A 218 -15.42 7.88 -8.45
C HIS A 218 -15.75 8.05 -9.93
N ASN A 219 -15.14 7.22 -10.75
CA ASN A 219 -15.48 7.00 -12.14
C ASN A 219 -15.49 5.49 -12.41
N ASP A 220 -15.81 5.06 -13.65
CA ASP A 220 -15.90 3.64 -14.04
C ASP A 220 -14.64 2.80 -13.72
N LYS A 221 -13.50 3.43 -13.47
CA LYS A 221 -12.20 2.73 -13.34
C LYS A 221 -11.55 2.88 -11.96
N GLN A 222 -11.87 3.92 -11.21
CA GLN A 222 -11.17 4.24 -9.96
C GLN A 222 -12.03 5.03 -8.98
N VAL A 223 -11.72 4.84 -7.71
CA VAL A 223 -12.24 5.66 -6.60
C VAL A 223 -11.12 6.58 -6.15
N LEU A 224 -11.41 7.86 -6.03
CA LEU A 224 -10.49 8.89 -5.54
C LEU A 224 -10.93 9.34 -4.15
N ILE A 225 -10.05 9.18 -3.16
CA ILE A 225 -10.23 9.72 -1.80
C ILE A 225 -9.23 10.86 -1.67
N GLN A 226 -9.71 12.07 -1.43
CA GLN A 226 -8.88 13.26 -1.27
C GLN A 226 -9.00 13.78 0.16
N ILE A 227 -7.84 14.06 0.78
CA ILE A 227 -7.74 14.66 2.10
C ILE A 227 -6.97 15.97 1.95
N SER A 228 -7.54 17.05 2.40
CA SER A 228 -6.94 18.39 2.38
C SER A 228 -6.95 18.98 3.78
N ASP A 229 -5.89 19.65 4.16
CA ASP A 229 -5.72 20.32 5.44
C ASP A 229 -5.34 21.78 5.27
N ASN A 230 -5.48 22.57 6.34
CA ASN A 230 -5.07 23.97 6.39
C ASN A 230 -3.72 24.17 7.09
N GLY A 231 -2.85 23.14 7.10
CA GLY A 231 -1.53 23.16 7.72
C GLY A 231 -0.44 23.96 7.00
N TYR A 232 0.83 23.71 7.37
CA TYR A 232 2.00 24.39 6.79
C TYR A 232 2.29 23.97 5.33
N GLY A 233 1.68 22.88 4.86
CA GLY A 233 2.01 22.30 3.56
C GLY A 233 3.37 21.56 3.58
N ILE A 234 3.77 21.06 2.40
CA ILE A 234 5.03 20.38 2.19
C ILE A 234 6.01 21.36 1.54
N SER A 235 7.16 21.60 2.16
CA SER A 235 8.23 22.38 1.55
C SER A 235 8.70 21.74 0.25
N LYS A 236 8.84 22.53 -0.81
CA LYS A 236 9.35 22.08 -2.11
C LYS A 236 10.83 21.75 -2.05
#